data_b729756f5d32abbbbf9b1d9ce1fe3f51
#
_entry.id   b729756f5d32abbbbf9b1d9ce1fe3f51
#
_cell.length_a   1.000
_cell.length_b   1.000
_cell.length_c   1.000
_cell.angle_alpha   90.00
_cell.angle_beta   90.00
_cell.angle_gamma   90.00
#
_symmetry.space_group_name_H-M   'P 1'
#
loop_
_entity.id
_entity.type
_entity.pdbx_description
1 polymer ?
#
loop_
_entity_poly.entity_id
_entity_poly.type
_entity_poly.pdbx_seq_one_letter_code
_entity_poly.pdbx_strand_id
1 'polypeptide(L)'
;KTINCNKILTEVYEHPNYSDFQKYLINEQFVLAQKNREYNCEIQKIDLKPYQSLIKKLGLAGIQFFESKNDIKNKSDHYRKLEKLEWSIDQDIPIPKGIKWTRDSFDRFLEKKKFFEQKCYGTEIIAVKDGKYIGMTSLTVFKRSEPNKAFTETLGVLKNYRRQGIATALKIKAIETLIIKGIKEIRTDNEINNPMYKINEKLGFYPVPSSLEYLKTID
;
A
#
# COMPACT_ATOMS: atom_id res chain seq x y z
N LYS A 1 1.01 27.63 15.96
CA LYS A 1 1.55 27.71 14.58
C LYS A 1 0.37 27.66 13.64
N THR A 2 0.13 28.71 12.88
CA THR A 2 -0.89 28.75 11.83
C THR A 2 -0.41 27.83 10.69
N ILE A 3 -1.19 26.79 10.38
CA ILE A 3 -0.92 25.95 9.21
C ILE A 3 -1.52 26.69 8.03
N ASN A 4 -0.67 27.16 7.13
CA ASN A 4 -1.13 27.77 5.89
C ASN A 4 -1.49 26.63 4.92
N CYS A 5 -2.74 26.19 4.97
CA CYS A 5 -3.28 25.14 4.12
C CYS A 5 -4.18 25.78 3.06
N ASN A 6 -3.84 25.65 1.80
CA ASN A 6 -4.64 26.18 0.69
C ASN A 6 -5.45 25.09 -0.04
N LYS A 7 -5.46 23.87 0.47
CA LYS A 7 -6.19 22.74 -0.10
C LYS A 7 -6.74 21.83 0.98
N ILE A 8 -7.98 21.37 0.77
CA ILE A 8 -8.63 20.34 1.59
C ILE A 8 -8.85 19.14 0.69
N LEU A 9 -8.34 17.98 1.10
CA LEU A 9 -8.64 16.68 0.50
C LEU A 9 -9.52 15.90 1.48
N THR A 10 -10.61 15.31 0.97
CA THR A 10 -11.48 14.43 1.74
C THR A 10 -11.86 13.23 0.90
N GLU A 11 -12.18 12.12 1.58
CA GLU A 11 -12.54 10.86 0.95
C GLU A 11 -13.93 10.43 1.39
N VAL A 12 -14.67 9.80 0.48
CA VAL A 12 -15.97 9.21 0.74
C VAL A 12 -16.18 7.98 -0.14
N TYR A 13 -16.88 6.95 0.36
CA TYR A 13 -17.19 5.77 -0.45
C TYR A 13 -18.33 6.03 -1.42
N GLU A 14 -18.23 5.44 -2.63
CA GLU A 14 -19.28 5.38 -3.65
C GLU A 14 -20.37 4.37 -3.23
N HIS A 15 -21.14 4.74 -2.24
CA HIS A 15 -22.20 3.90 -1.66
C HIS A 15 -23.43 4.73 -1.33
N PRO A 16 -24.66 4.21 -1.51
CA PRO A 16 -25.90 4.97 -1.27
C PRO A 16 -25.97 5.68 0.08
N ASN A 17 -25.43 5.08 1.13
CA ASN A 17 -25.42 5.67 2.48
C ASN A 17 -24.64 7.00 2.58
N TYR A 18 -23.78 7.29 1.60
CA TYR A 18 -22.96 8.50 1.57
C TYR A 18 -23.39 9.48 0.47
N SER A 19 -24.52 9.23 -0.22
CA SER A 19 -25.00 10.06 -1.32
C SER A 19 -25.24 11.52 -0.92
N ASP A 20 -25.76 11.75 0.28
CA ASP A 20 -26.03 13.11 0.75
C ASP A 20 -24.75 13.85 1.13
N PHE A 21 -23.75 13.13 1.66
CA PHE A 21 -22.45 13.72 1.92
C PHE A 21 -21.72 14.06 0.62
N GLN A 22 -21.83 13.22 -0.42
CA GLN A 22 -21.28 13.53 -1.74
C GLN A 22 -21.94 14.78 -2.34
N LYS A 23 -23.27 14.92 -2.24
CA LYS A 23 -24.00 16.13 -2.68
C LYS A 23 -23.54 17.37 -1.90
N TYR A 24 -23.39 17.25 -0.58
CA TYR A 24 -22.85 18.31 0.26
C TYR A 24 -21.46 18.76 -0.21
N LEU A 25 -20.54 17.83 -0.46
CA LEU A 25 -19.20 18.16 -0.95
C LEU A 25 -19.26 18.95 -2.28
N ILE A 26 -20.12 18.52 -3.22
CA ILE A 26 -20.28 19.20 -4.51
C ILE A 26 -20.83 20.62 -4.29
N ASN A 27 -21.85 20.79 -3.45
CA ASN A 27 -22.43 22.10 -3.12
C ASN A 27 -21.40 23.02 -2.45
N GLU A 28 -20.49 22.45 -1.64
CA GLU A 28 -19.38 23.15 -1.02
C GLU A 28 -18.17 23.37 -1.98
N GLN A 29 -18.37 23.19 -3.28
CA GLN A 29 -17.37 23.42 -4.33
C GLN A 29 -16.14 22.48 -4.26
N PHE A 30 -16.27 21.31 -3.63
CA PHE A 30 -15.29 20.27 -3.82
C PHE A 30 -15.45 19.63 -5.21
N VAL A 31 -14.33 19.33 -5.84
CA VAL A 31 -14.28 18.63 -7.13
C VAL A 31 -13.76 17.22 -6.95
N LEU A 32 -14.32 16.25 -7.68
CA LEU A 32 -13.80 14.89 -7.71
C LEU A 32 -12.41 14.91 -8.34
N ALA A 33 -11.40 14.57 -7.56
CA ALA A 33 -10.01 14.63 -7.97
C ALA A 33 -9.45 13.26 -8.32
N GLN A 34 -9.93 12.19 -7.64
CA GLN A 34 -9.51 10.81 -7.91
C GLN A 34 -10.59 9.82 -7.51
N LYS A 35 -10.64 8.69 -8.22
CA LYS A 35 -11.45 7.52 -7.86
C LYS A 35 -10.53 6.30 -7.72
N ASN A 36 -10.70 5.56 -6.62
CA ASN A 36 -9.94 4.36 -6.36
C ASN A 36 -10.87 3.14 -6.37
N ARG A 37 -10.47 2.09 -7.07
CA ARG A 37 -11.12 0.77 -6.97
C ARG A 37 -10.67 0.12 -5.68
N GLU A 38 -11.62 -0.32 -4.89
CA GLU A 38 -11.33 -1.03 -3.68
C GLU A 38 -11.67 -2.51 -3.78
N TYR A 39 -10.87 -3.32 -3.13
CA TYR A 39 -10.98 -4.78 -3.14
C TYR A 39 -10.82 -5.33 -1.73
N ASN A 40 -11.62 -6.35 -1.41
CA ASN A 40 -11.44 -7.17 -0.23
C ASN A 40 -11.06 -8.60 -0.64
N CYS A 41 -10.38 -9.29 0.26
CA CYS A 41 -10.13 -10.72 0.14
C CYS A 41 -10.15 -11.40 1.50
N GLU A 42 -10.83 -12.53 1.59
CA GLU A 42 -10.71 -13.46 2.69
C GLU A 42 -9.46 -14.32 2.46
N ILE A 43 -8.44 -14.12 3.29
CA ILE A 43 -7.10 -14.74 3.09
C ILE A 43 -7.16 -16.26 2.96
N GLN A 44 -8.05 -16.91 3.71
CA GLN A 44 -8.20 -18.36 3.70
C GLN A 44 -8.72 -18.94 2.36
N LYS A 45 -9.32 -18.09 1.53
CA LYS A 45 -9.81 -18.48 0.18
C LYS A 45 -8.75 -18.38 -0.90
N ILE A 46 -7.56 -17.86 -0.60
CA ILE A 46 -6.49 -17.68 -1.57
C ILE A 46 -5.74 -19.00 -1.75
N ASP A 47 -5.72 -19.55 -2.96
CA ASP A 47 -4.82 -20.66 -3.30
C ASP A 47 -3.42 -20.11 -3.66
N LEU A 48 -2.46 -20.35 -2.78
CA LEU A 48 -1.07 -19.93 -2.97
C LEU A 48 -0.22 -20.94 -3.77
N LYS A 49 -0.71 -22.17 -3.98
CA LYS A 49 0.07 -23.24 -4.66
C LYS A 49 0.52 -22.85 -6.07
N PRO A 50 -0.32 -22.23 -6.93
CA PRO A 50 0.09 -21.86 -8.29
C PRO A 50 1.26 -20.89 -8.34
N TYR A 51 1.53 -20.16 -7.25
CA TYR A 51 2.56 -19.11 -7.21
C TYR A 51 3.91 -19.60 -6.69
N GLN A 52 4.01 -20.84 -6.18
CA GLN A 52 5.27 -21.40 -5.66
C GLN A 52 6.35 -21.51 -6.74
N SER A 53 5.97 -21.82 -7.98
CA SER A 53 6.89 -21.85 -9.13
C SER A 53 7.47 -20.46 -9.43
N LEU A 54 6.67 -19.40 -9.30
CA LEU A 54 7.13 -18.02 -9.45
C LEU A 54 8.16 -17.65 -8.37
N ILE A 55 7.87 -17.97 -7.11
CA ILE A 55 8.78 -17.71 -5.98
C ILE A 55 10.11 -18.42 -6.22
N LYS A 56 10.08 -19.70 -6.59
CA LYS A 56 11.29 -20.49 -6.91
C LYS A 56 12.08 -19.87 -8.07
N LYS A 57 11.40 -19.48 -9.16
CA LYS A 57 12.03 -18.81 -10.32
C LYS A 57 12.75 -17.52 -9.92
N LEU A 58 12.12 -16.70 -9.10
CA LEU A 58 12.71 -15.44 -8.63
C LEU A 58 13.92 -15.70 -7.72
N GLY A 59 13.84 -16.70 -6.85
CA GLY A 59 14.96 -17.14 -6.04
C GLY A 59 16.18 -17.58 -6.88
N LEU A 60 15.94 -18.38 -7.94
CA LEU A 60 17.00 -18.77 -8.88
C LEU A 60 17.58 -17.56 -9.65
N ALA A 61 16.81 -16.49 -9.85
CA ALA A 61 17.28 -15.23 -10.43
C ALA A 61 18.00 -14.32 -9.41
N GLY A 62 18.28 -14.81 -8.19
CA GLY A 62 19.00 -14.08 -7.13
C GLY A 62 18.11 -13.08 -6.37
N ILE A 63 16.78 -13.16 -6.49
CA ILE A 63 15.86 -12.28 -5.76
C ILE A 63 15.44 -12.97 -4.46
N GLN A 64 15.70 -12.31 -3.34
CA GLN A 64 15.35 -12.75 -1.99
C GLN A 64 14.24 -11.87 -1.43
N PHE A 65 13.41 -12.44 -0.53
CA PHE A 65 12.35 -11.74 0.18
C PHE A 65 12.57 -11.89 1.67
N PHE A 66 12.47 -10.80 2.42
CA PHE A 66 12.55 -10.85 3.88
C PHE A 66 11.48 -9.94 4.53
N GLU A 67 11.08 -10.27 5.75
CA GLU A 67 10.22 -9.42 6.56
C GLU A 67 11.06 -8.41 7.33
N SER A 68 10.77 -7.13 7.16
CA SER A 68 11.52 -6.01 7.70
C SER A 68 11.75 -6.05 9.22
N LYS A 69 10.84 -6.64 10.01
CA LYS A 69 10.95 -6.70 11.47
C LYS A 69 11.89 -7.79 11.99
N ASN A 70 12.09 -8.86 11.22
CA ASN A 70 12.71 -10.10 11.72
C ASN A 70 14.19 -10.25 11.35
N ASP A 71 14.64 -9.64 10.24
CA ASP A 71 15.90 -10.01 9.60
C ASP A 71 16.97 -8.92 9.61
N ILE A 72 16.78 -7.82 10.39
CA ILE A 72 17.64 -6.65 10.27
C ILE A 72 18.77 -6.65 11.31
N LYS A 73 19.98 -6.91 10.84
CA LYS A 73 21.21 -6.79 11.66
C LYS A 73 21.64 -5.33 11.86
N ASN A 74 21.43 -4.45 10.87
CA ASN A 74 21.77 -3.02 10.94
C ASN A 74 20.57 -2.15 10.63
N LYS A 75 19.86 -1.69 11.66
CA LYS A 75 18.64 -0.88 11.52
C LYS A 75 18.86 0.45 10.81
N SER A 76 19.98 1.13 11.02
CA SER A 76 20.22 2.43 10.41
C SER A 76 20.40 2.35 8.89
N ASP A 77 21.17 1.40 8.39
CA ASP A 77 21.35 1.17 6.95
C ASP A 77 20.05 0.70 6.30
N HIS A 78 19.31 -0.19 6.99
CA HIS A 78 18.00 -0.63 6.54
C HIS A 78 17.04 0.54 6.31
N TYR A 79 16.84 1.40 7.31
CA TYR A 79 15.89 2.51 7.19
C TYR A 79 16.30 3.52 6.11
N ARG A 80 17.60 3.73 5.89
CA ARG A 80 18.07 4.57 4.78
C ARG A 80 17.78 3.97 3.41
N LYS A 81 17.95 2.64 3.26
CA LYS A 81 17.58 1.92 2.03
C LYS A 81 16.07 1.92 1.82
N LEU A 82 15.31 1.72 2.89
CA LEU A 82 13.85 1.69 2.86
C LEU A 82 13.27 3.05 2.46
N GLU A 83 13.73 4.13 3.08
CA GLU A 83 13.28 5.49 2.74
C GLU A 83 13.51 5.82 1.26
N LYS A 84 14.69 5.47 0.73
CA LYS A 84 14.98 5.65 -0.70
C LYS A 84 14.09 4.80 -1.61
N LEU A 85 13.79 3.57 -1.20
CA LEU A 85 12.90 2.68 -1.95
C LEU A 85 11.47 3.21 -1.94
N GLU A 86 10.92 3.55 -0.75
CA GLU A 86 9.58 4.12 -0.62
C GLU A 86 9.45 5.38 -1.48
N TRP A 87 10.36 6.33 -1.34
CA TRP A 87 10.34 7.55 -2.16
C TRP A 87 10.35 7.28 -3.66
N SER A 88 11.13 6.28 -4.11
CA SER A 88 11.18 5.91 -5.53
C SER A 88 9.88 5.26 -6.02
N ILE A 89 9.15 4.57 -5.14
CA ILE A 89 7.87 3.94 -5.45
C ILE A 89 6.75 5.00 -5.44
N ASP A 90 6.73 5.89 -4.44
CA ASP A 90 5.70 6.93 -4.26
C ASP A 90 5.56 7.83 -5.48
N GLN A 91 6.68 8.15 -6.14
CA GLN A 91 6.66 8.97 -7.36
C GLN A 91 5.91 8.33 -8.54
N ASP A 92 5.66 7.03 -8.49
CA ASP A 92 4.93 6.28 -9.53
C ASP A 92 3.50 5.93 -9.09
N ILE A 93 3.11 6.25 -7.86
CA ILE A 93 1.74 6.05 -7.37
C ILE A 93 0.88 7.22 -7.85
N PRO A 94 -0.23 6.94 -8.55
CA PRO A 94 -1.18 7.98 -8.91
C PRO A 94 -1.71 8.71 -7.67
N ILE A 95 -1.75 10.05 -7.76
CA ILE A 95 -2.31 10.91 -6.71
C ILE A 95 -3.32 11.89 -7.33
N PRO A 96 -4.24 12.44 -6.54
CA PRO A 96 -5.22 13.39 -7.00
C PRO A 96 -4.60 14.57 -7.75
N LYS A 97 -5.24 14.97 -8.85
CA LYS A 97 -4.79 16.11 -9.65
C LYS A 97 -4.67 17.37 -8.78
N GLY A 98 -3.50 18.00 -8.82
CA GLY A 98 -3.22 19.20 -8.02
C GLY A 98 -2.55 18.92 -6.66
N ILE A 99 -2.41 17.67 -6.27
CA ILE A 99 -1.54 17.24 -5.15
C ILE A 99 -0.16 16.89 -5.69
N LYS A 100 0.85 16.99 -4.85
CA LYS A 100 2.24 16.61 -5.18
C LYS A 100 2.83 15.83 -4.02
N TRP A 101 3.57 14.77 -4.35
CA TRP A 101 4.42 14.10 -3.37
C TRP A 101 5.49 15.05 -2.85
N THR A 102 5.64 15.08 -1.55
CA THR A 102 6.73 15.81 -0.88
C THR A 102 7.56 14.80 -0.11
N ARG A 103 8.86 14.76 -0.39
CA ARG A 103 9.77 13.88 0.34
C ARG A 103 9.95 14.38 1.77
N ASP A 104 9.68 13.51 2.72
CA ASP A 104 9.98 13.76 4.12
C ASP A 104 11.50 13.86 4.35
N SER A 105 11.92 14.57 5.39
CA SER A 105 13.27 14.40 5.91
C SER A 105 13.41 12.98 6.49
N PHE A 106 14.65 12.48 6.53
CA PHE A 106 14.91 11.14 7.09
C PHE A 106 14.43 11.01 8.54
N ASP A 107 14.58 12.05 9.34
CA ASP A 107 14.10 12.07 10.73
C ASP A 107 12.57 11.97 10.80
N ARG A 108 11.87 12.68 9.92
CA ARG A 108 10.41 12.60 9.83
C ARG A 108 9.94 11.21 9.39
N PHE A 109 10.64 10.60 8.43
CA PHE A 109 10.40 9.22 8.03
C PHE A 109 10.54 8.26 9.21
N LEU A 110 11.63 8.37 10.01
CA LEU A 110 11.84 7.54 11.19
C LEU A 110 10.76 7.75 12.26
N GLU A 111 10.31 8.98 12.49
CA GLU A 111 9.19 9.27 13.40
C GLU A 111 7.91 8.57 12.98
N LYS A 112 7.57 8.64 11.68
CA LYS A 112 6.41 7.93 11.13
C LYS A 112 6.53 6.43 11.32
N LYS A 113 7.68 5.82 10.99
CA LYS A 113 7.92 4.38 11.18
C LYS A 113 7.74 3.96 12.64
N LYS A 114 8.34 4.69 13.59
CA LYS A 114 8.18 4.43 15.03
C LYS A 114 6.73 4.54 15.49
N PHE A 115 6.00 5.55 15.00
CA PHE A 115 4.58 5.72 15.33
C PHE A 115 3.76 4.52 14.86
N PHE A 116 3.93 4.08 13.60
CA PHE A 116 3.22 2.91 13.07
C PHE A 116 3.59 1.63 13.82
N GLU A 117 4.87 1.41 14.13
CA GLU A 117 5.30 0.25 14.92
C GLU A 117 4.64 0.17 16.30
N GLN A 118 4.38 1.31 16.93
CA GLN A 118 3.74 1.39 18.25
C GLN A 118 2.20 1.21 18.19
N LYS A 119 1.55 1.78 17.19
CA LYS A 119 0.07 1.85 17.10
C LYS A 119 -0.54 0.73 16.28
N CYS A 120 0.18 0.24 15.31
CA CYS A 120 -0.28 -0.76 14.36
C CYS A 120 0.60 -2.00 14.43
N TYR A 121 0.11 -3.08 13.85
CA TYR A 121 0.93 -4.21 13.49
C TYR A 121 0.55 -4.68 12.07
N GLY A 122 1.37 -5.48 11.46
CA GLY A 122 1.15 -5.92 10.10
C GLY A 122 2.38 -6.64 9.58
N THR A 123 2.68 -6.45 8.32
CA THR A 123 3.88 -7.00 7.70
C THR A 123 4.45 -6.03 6.68
N GLU A 124 5.76 -6.00 6.58
CA GLU A 124 6.50 -5.28 5.55
C GLU A 124 7.50 -6.26 4.94
N ILE A 125 7.28 -6.59 3.66
CA ILE A 125 8.12 -7.53 2.90
C ILE A 125 8.94 -6.74 1.88
N ILE A 126 10.23 -7.01 1.85
CA ILE A 126 11.18 -6.36 0.96
C ILE A 126 11.79 -7.39 0.00
N ALA A 127 11.80 -7.05 -1.29
CA ALA A 127 12.52 -7.80 -2.31
C ALA A 127 13.93 -7.23 -2.48
N VAL A 128 14.92 -8.09 -2.45
CA VAL A 128 16.35 -7.73 -2.55
C VAL A 128 17.01 -8.50 -3.68
N LYS A 129 17.85 -7.81 -4.43
CA LYS A 129 18.77 -8.41 -5.38
C LYS A 129 20.14 -7.76 -5.25
N ASP A 130 21.19 -8.56 -5.13
CA ASP A 130 22.60 -8.09 -5.01
C ASP A 130 22.75 -7.01 -3.92
N GLY A 131 22.12 -7.22 -2.75
CA GLY A 131 22.13 -6.30 -1.61
C GLY A 131 21.31 -5.01 -1.78
N LYS A 132 20.65 -4.81 -2.94
CA LYS A 132 19.85 -3.65 -3.25
C LYS A 132 18.37 -3.95 -3.02
N TYR A 133 17.65 -3.03 -2.37
CA TYR A 133 16.19 -3.07 -2.24
C TYR A 133 15.56 -2.70 -3.57
N ILE A 134 14.76 -3.60 -4.15
CA ILE A 134 14.22 -3.46 -5.50
C ILE A 134 12.69 -3.39 -5.56
N GLY A 135 12.03 -3.70 -4.46
CA GLY A 135 10.58 -3.64 -4.32
C GLY A 135 10.15 -3.93 -2.89
N MET A 136 8.94 -3.53 -2.56
CA MET A 136 8.37 -3.77 -1.23
C MET A 136 6.85 -3.85 -1.28
N THR A 137 6.29 -4.43 -0.23
CA THR A 137 4.89 -4.25 0.15
C THR A 137 4.79 -4.09 1.65
N SER A 138 3.90 -3.21 2.09
CA SER A 138 3.56 -3.04 3.50
C SER A 138 2.05 -3.15 3.69
N LEU A 139 1.65 -3.87 4.73
CA LEU A 139 0.27 -4.01 5.14
C LEU A 139 0.15 -3.69 6.63
N THR A 140 -0.83 -2.90 6.98
CA THR A 140 -1.09 -2.43 8.34
C THR A 140 -2.34 -3.08 8.91
N VAL A 141 -2.31 -3.43 10.19
CA VAL A 141 -3.48 -3.92 10.95
C VAL A 141 -3.72 -2.99 12.13
N PHE A 142 -4.91 -2.44 12.22
CA PHE A 142 -5.31 -1.58 13.33
C PHE A 142 -5.81 -2.41 14.51
N LYS A 143 -4.97 -2.61 15.52
CA LYS A 143 -5.21 -3.52 16.65
C LYS A 143 -6.53 -3.30 17.38
N ARG A 144 -7.01 -2.06 17.47
CA ARG A 144 -8.20 -1.71 18.25
C ARG A 144 -9.48 -1.73 17.45
N SER A 145 -9.45 -1.26 16.19
CA SER A 145 -10.64 -1.10 15.35
C SER A 145 -10.90 -2.32 14.48
N GLU A 146 -9.87 -2.86 13.83
CA GLU A 146 -9.99 -3.97 12.88
C GLU A 146 -8.84 -4.99 13.01
N PRO A 147 -8.80 -5.73 14.15
CA PRO A 147 -7.66 -6.59 14.48
C PRO A 147 -7.48 -7.79 13.53
N ASN A 148 -8.50 -8.13 12.76
CA ASN A 148 -8.49 -9.28 11.85
C ASN A 148 -8.33 -8.89 10.37
N LYS A 149 -8.18 -7.59 10.07
CA LYS A 149 -8.09 -7.05 8.72
C LYS A 149 -6.78 -6.31 8.50
N ALA A 150 -6.08 -6.63 7.42
CA ALA A 150 -4.91 -5.92 6.97
C ALA A 150 -5.27 -4.96 5.82
N PHE A 151 -4.68 -3.77 5.82
CA PHE A 151 -4.81 -2.76 4.79
C PHE A 151 -3.49 -2.65 4.04
N THR A 152 -3.52 -2.74 2.71
CA THR A 152 -2.33 -2.53 1.90
C THR A 152 -2.00 -1.03 1.86
N GLU A 153 -0.83 -0.66 2.42
CA GLU A 153 -0.34 0.71 2.38
C GLU A 153 0.49 0.95 1.11
N THR A 154 1.38 0.03 0.82
CA THR A 154 2.31 0.15 -0.30
C THR A 154 2.51 -1.20 -0.99
N LEU A 155 2.54 -1.18 -2.31
CA LEU A 155 3.05 -2.27 -3.15
C LEU A 155 3.74 -1.67 -4.37
N GLY A 156 5.05 -1.83 -4.46
CA GLY A 156 5.80 -1.30 -5.59
C GLY A 156 7.10 -2.01 -5.88
N VAL A 157 7.55 -1.86 -7.13
CA VAL A 157 8.83 -2.40 -7.62
C VAL A 157 9.52 -1.33 -8.46
N LEU A 158 10.81 -1.14 -8.27
CA LEU A 158 11.62 -0.20 -9.05
C LEU A 158 11.50 -0.49 -10.55
N LYS A 159 11.46 0.55 -11.38
CA LYS A 159 11.17 0.49 -12.82
C LYS A 159 11.96 -0.59 -13.56
N ASN A 160 13.28 -0.68 -13.30
CA ASN A 160 14.17 -1.62 -13.97
C ASN A 160 13.95 -3.09 -13.59
N TYR A 161 13.12 -3.36 -12.56
CA TYR A 161 12.81 -4.72 -12.08
C TYR A 161 11.34 -5.11 -12.30
N ARG A 162 10.56 -4.28 -12.99
CA ARG A 162 9.15 -4.56 -13.28
C ARG A 162 8.96 -5.67 -14.31
N ARG A 163 7.72 -6.17 -14.41
CA ARG A 163 7.30 -7.21 -15.37
C ARG A 163 8.00 -8.57 -15.19
N GLN A 164 8.63 -8.81 -14.03
CA GLN A 164 9.27 -10.07 -13.67
C GLN A 164 8.44 -10.90 -12.67
N GLY A 165 7.25 -10.41 -12.25
CA GLY A 165 6.41 -11.06 -11.25
C GLY A 165 6.75 -10.70 -9.80
N ILE A 166 7.70 -9.79 -9.56
CA ILE A 166 8.16 -9.42 -8.20
C ILE A 166 7.03 -8.85 -7.35
N ALA A 167 6.17 -7.97 -7.91
CA ALA A 167 5.03 -7.42 -7.17
C ALA A 167 4.05 -8.52 -6.72
N THR A 168 3.77 -9.49 -7.59
CA THR A 168 2.95 -10.67 -7.24
C THR A 168 3.60 -11.46 -6.11
N ALA A 169 4.91 -11.72 -6.21
CA ALA A 169 5.65 -12.47 -5.20
C ALA A 169 5.67 -11.74 -3.84
N LEU A 170 5.88 -10.43 -3.82
CA LEU A 170 5.78 -9.60 -2.63
C LEU A 170 4.41 -9.75 -1.94
N LYS A 171 3.33 -9.66 -2.72
CA LYS A 171 1.97 -9.81 -2.19
C LYS A 171 1.72 -11.22 -1.65
N ILE A 172 2.21 -12.27 -2.33
CA ILE A 172 2.14 -13.66 -1.84
C ILE A 172 2.89 -13.80 -0.51
N LYS A 173 4.11 -13.30 -0.41
CA LYS A 173 4.90 -13.36 0.82
C LYS A 173 4.23 -12.62 1.99
N ALA A 174 3.60 -11.48 1.72
CA ALA A 174 2.83 -10.77 2.73
C ALA A 174 1.61 -11.59 3.18
N ILE A 175 0.88 -12.21 2.25
CA ILE A 175 -0.27 -13.07 2.55
C ILE A 175 0.17 -14.27 3.41
N GLU A 176 1.26 -14.97 3.06
CA GLU A 176 1.83 -16.07 3.86
C GLU A 176 2.10 -15.60 5.30
N THR A 177 2.72 -14.44 5.47
CA THR A 177 2.99 -13.87 6.80
C THR A 177 1.72 -13.53 7.57
N LEU A 178 0.71 -12.96 6.90
CA LEU A 178 -0.56 -12.60 7.53
C LEU A 178 -1.37 -13.84 7.95
N ILE A 179 -1.32 -14.93 7.19
CA ILE A 179 -1.91 -16.22 7.58
C ILE A 179 -1.30 -16.72 8.90
N ILE A 180 0.02 -16.70 9.02
CA ILE A 180 0.74 -17.09 10.24
C ILE A 180 0.33 -16.19 11.43
N LYS A 181 0.07 -14.91 11.18
CA LYS A 181 -0.38 -13.94 12.19
C LYS A 181 -1.87 -14.04 12.51
N GLY A 182 -2.64 -14.95 11.88
CA GLY A 182 -4.05 -15.16 12.13
C GLY A 182 -4.97 -14.07 11.56
N ILE A 183 -4.49 -13.25 10.64
CA ILE A 183 -5.30 -12.25 9.95
C ILE A 183 -6.26 -12.96 8.99
N LYS A 184 -7.49 -12.44 8.88
CA LYS A 184 -8.57 -13.08 8.10
C LYS A 184 -8.86 -12.40 6.78
N GLU A 185 -8.67 -11.08 6.71
CA GLU A 185 -9.03 -10.28 5.55
C GLU A 185 -7.91 -9.33 5.14
N ILE A 186 -7.85 -9.03 3.83
CA ILE A 186 -7.03 -7.95 3.29
C ILE A 186 -7.93 -7.00 2.53
N ARG A 187 -7.78 -5.70 2.79
CA ARG A 187 -8.30 -4.61 1.97
C ARG A 187 -7.16 -3.95 1.21
N THR A 188 -7.44 -3.57 -0.03
CA THR A 188 -6.50 -2.86 -0.89
C THR A 188 -7.26 -1.96 -1.84
N ASP A 189 -6.65 -0.86 -2.23
CA ASP A 189 -7.17 0.06 -3.22
C ASP A 189 -6.17 0.26 -4.36
N ASN A 190 -6.66 0.74 -5.47
CA ASN A 190 -5.87 1.18 -6.60
C ASN A 190 -6.63 2.28 -7.35
N GLU A 191 -5.93 3.34 -7.74
CA GLU A 191 -6.50 4.31 -8.67
C GLU A 191 -7.08 3.58 -9.90
N ILE A 192 -8.20 4.07 -10.42
CA ILE A 192 -9.04 3.35 -11.40
C ILE A 192 -8.29 2.89 -12.67
N ASN A 193 -7.28 3.62 -13.09
CA ASN A 193 -6.46 3.31 -14.27
C ASN A 193 -5.17 2.56 -13.95
N ASN A 194 -4.84 2.39 -12.65
CA ASN A 194 -3.61 1.73 -12.24
C ASN A 194 -3.71 0.21 -12.48
N PRO A 195 -2.86 -0.38 -13.36
CA PRO A 195 -2.96 -1.81 -13.72
C PRO A 195 -2.65 -2.78 -12.58
N MET A 196 -2.23 -2.30 -11.42
CA MET A 196 -1.92 -3.14 -10.24
C MET A 196 -3.13 -3.90 -9.73
N TYR A 197 -4.37 -3.41 -9.95
CA TYR A 197 -5.60 -4.11 -9.61
C TYR A 197 -5.67 -5.53 -10.21
N LYS A 198 -5.05 -5.77 -11.38
CA LYS A 198 -5.00 -7.09 -12.01
C LYS A 198 -4.32 -8.16 -11.17
N ILE A 199 -3.40 -7.78 -10.29
CA ILE A 199 -2.78 -8.72 -9.34
C ILE A 199 -3.82 -9.11 -8.29
N ASN A 200 -4.63 -8.17 -7.82
CA ASN A 200 -5.69 -8.42 -6.84
C ASN A 200 -6.73 -9.39 -7.41
N GLU A 201 -7.23 -9.14 -8.63
CA GLU A 201 -8.22 -10.01 -9.30
C GLU A 201 -7.68 -11.43 -9.48
N LYS A 202 -6.41 -11.58 -9.92
CA LYS A 202 -5.78 -12.90 -10.08
C LYS A 202 -5.63 -13.67 -8.76
N LEU A 203 -5.55 -12.96 -7.65
CA LEU A 203 -5.48 -13.56 -6.31
C LEU A 203 -6.86 -13.82 -5.69
N GLY A 204 -7.95 -13.56 -6.41
CA GLY A 204 -9.31 -13.78 -5.94
C GLY A 204 -9.87 -12.68 -5.05
N PHE A 205 -9.27 -11.49 -5.08
CA PHE A 205 -9.87 -10.32 -4.46
C PHE A 205 -11.15 -9.92 -5.21
N TYR A 206 -12.19 -9.56 -4.48
CA TYR A 206 -13.47 -9.11 -5.02
C TYR A 206 -13.67 -7.61 -4.79
N PRO A 207 -14.33 -6.91 -5.74
CA PRO A 207 -14.54 -5.48 -5.62
C PRO A 207 -15.53 -5.16 -4.51
N VAL A 208 -15.30 -4.03 -3.85
CA VAL A 208 -16.21 -3.39 -2.89
C VAL A 208 -16.43 -1.93 -3.32
N PRO A 209 -17.34 -1.17 -2.70
CA PRO A 209 -17.57 0.23 -3.09
C PRO A 209 -16.27 1.01 -3.18
N SER A 210 -16.08 1.68 -4.32
CA SER A 210 -14.91 2.53 -4.61
C SER A 210 -14.80 3.68 -3.64
N SER A 211 -13.60 4.18 -3.37
CA SER A 211 -13.42 5.46 -2.71
C SER A 211 -13.29 6.60 -3.74
N LEU A 212 -13.83 7.75 -3.36
CA LEU A 212 -13.87 8.98 -4.13
C LEU A 212 -13.16 10.07 -3.35
N GLU A 213 -12.07 10.60 -3.91
CA GLU A 213 -11.30 11.67 -3.30
C GLU A 213 -11.74 13.02 -3.89
N TYR A 214 -12.20 13.90 -3.02
CA TYR A 214 -12.65 15.24 -3.36
C TYR A 214 -11.65 16.30 -2.87
N LEU A 215 -11.36 17.26 -3.73
CA LEU A 215 -10.41 18.33 -3.46
C LEU A 215 -11.09 19.69 -3.54
N LYS A 216 -10.85 20.56 -2.55
CA LYS A 216 -11.20 21.98 -2.57
C LYS A 216 -9.94 22.83 -2.40
N THR A 217 -9.78 23.84 -3.24
CA THR A 217 -8.78 24.89 -3.03
C THR A 217 -9.40 25.99 -2.16
N ILE A 218 -8.68 26.49 -1.19
CA ILE A 218 -9.08 27.59 -0.31
C ILE A 218 -8.25 28.81 -0.72
N ASP A 219 -8.92 29.91 -1.01
CA ASP A 219 -8.28 31.21 -1.30
C ASP A 219 -7.71 31.85 -0.04
#